data_33cf27c061872c7f4e803281bb17b6a8
#
_entry.id   33cf27c061872c7f4e803281bb17b6a8
#
_cell.length_a   1.000
_cell.length_b   1.000
_cell.length_c   1.000
_cell.angle_alpha   90.00
_cell.angle_beta   90.00
_cell.angle_gamma   90.00
#
_symmetry.space_group_name_H-M   'P 1'
#
loop_
_entity.id
_entity.type
_entity.pdbx_description
1 polymer ?
#
loop_
_entity_poly.entity_id
_entity_poly.type
_entity_poly.pdbx_seq_one_letter_code
_entity_poly.pdbx_strand_id
1 'polypeptide(L)'
;PSDITKLVNNIKKNHKEVLLGFTEIKNKKDIASPHVPKVCFNQSKELFYASRSAIPLNFSNNKIKYFRQVLAYSFPRNELMKFAKLKKKTPLEEYEDIEILRFLEIGIKVKLIKMSKKSHPVDTKEDLKKVIKLIKK
;
A
#
# COMPACT_ATOMS: atom_id res chain seq x y z
N PRO A 1 5.02 -0.84 -17.01
CA PRO A 1 6.37 -0.24 -17.12
C PRO A 1 6.49 1.09 -16.39
N SER A 2 5.57 2.05 -16.60
CA SER A 2 5.66 3.39 -16.02
C SER A 2 5.71 3.43 -14.48
N ASP A 3 4.94 2.57 -13.79
CA ASP A 3 4.93 2.52 -12.32
C ASP A 3 6.24 1.96 -11.76
N ILE A 4 6.82 0.95 -12.41
CA ILE A 4 8.11 0.39 -12.03
C ILE A 4 9.22 1.43 -12.21
N THR A 5 9.26 2.11 -13.38
CA THR A 5 10.22 3.19 -13.64
C THR A 5 10.08 4.31 -12.60
N LYS A 6 8.85 4.66 -12.25
CA LYS A 6 8.58 5.67 -11.23
C LYS A 6 9.10 5.25 -9.85
N LEU A 7 8.88 3.98 -9.45
CA LEU A 7 9.41 3.44 -8.21
C LEU A 7 10.93 3.50 -8.20
N VAL A 8 11.59 2.99 -9.26
CA VAL A 8 13.05 3.00 -9.40
C VAL A 8 13.62 4.40 -9.29
N ASN A 9 13.00 5.40 -9.95
CA ASN A 9 13.45 6.79 -9.88
C ASN A 9 13.29 7.38 -8.46
N ASN A 10 12.25 6.96 -7.73
CA ASN A 10 12.09 7.37 -6.33
C ASN A 10 13.09 6.68 -5.40
N ILE A 11 13.45 5.42 -5.65
CA ILE A 11 14.50 4.72 -4.91
C ILE A 11 15.84 5.47 -5.02
N LYS A 12 16.22 5.89 -6.23
CA LYS A 12 17.47 6.66 -6.46
C LYS A 12 17.52 7.96 -5.65
N LYS A 13 16.36 8.61 -5.45
CA LYS A 13 16.26 9.85 -4.67
C LYS A 13 16.16 9.63 -3.17
N ASN A 14 15.57 8.51 -2.75
CA ASN A 14 15.19 8.21 -1.37
C ASN A 14 15.72 6.83 -0.95
N HIS A 15 16.97 6.53 -1.26
CA HIS A 15 17.59 5.20 -1.05
C HIS A 15 17.67 4.75 0.42
N LYS A 16 17.36 5.65 1.38
CA LYS A 16 17.35 5.37 2.82
C LYS A 16 15.92 5.16 3.36
N GLU A 17 14.89 5.36 2.54
CA GLU A 17 13.49 5.28 2.97
C GLU A 17 12.82 4.00 2.51
N VAL A 18 11.98 3.41 3.35
CA VAL A 18 11.02 2.38 2.93
C VAL A 18 9.96 3.03 2.07
N LEU A 19 9.76 2.53 0.86
CA LEU A 19 8.78 3.07 -0.10
C LEU A 19 7.64 2.07 -0.31
N LEU A 20 6.41 2.58 -0.35
CA LEU A 20 5.19 1.82 -0.61
C LEU A 20 4.38 2.50 -1.72
N GLY A 21 3.95 1.74 -2.71
CA GLY A 21 3.02 2.22 -3.72
C GLY A 21 1.62 2.47 -3.17
N PHE A 22 0.94 3.53 -3.64
CA PHE A 22 -0.46 3.76 -3.34
C PHE A 22 -1.24 4.34 -4.52
N THR A 23 -2.55 4.16 -4.53
CA THR A 23 -3.45 4.77 -5.53
C THR A 23 -4.82 5.09 -4.93
N GLU A 24 -5.55 5.99 -5.58
CA GLU A 24 -6.91 6.36 -5.17
C GLU A 24 -7.91 5.24 -5.48
N ILE A 25 -8.78 4.92 -4.54
CA ILE A 25 -9.91 3.99 -4.73
C ILE A 25 -11.04 4.74 -5.45
N LYS A 26 -11.51 4.18 -6.56
CA LYS A 26 -12.64 4.74 -7.34
C LYS A 26 -13.94 3.98 -7.13
N ASN A 27 -13.86 2.68 -6.93
CA ASN A 27 -15.03 1.83 -6.71
C ASN A 27 -15.40 1.82 -5.22
N LYS A 28 -16.63 2.21 -4.91
CA LYS A 28 -17.13 2.20 -3.52
C LYS A 28 -17.09 0.81 -2.88
N LYS A 29 -17.27 -0.26 -3.65
CA LYS A 29 -17.18 -1.64 -3.15
C LYS A 29 -15.78 -1.95 -2.60
N ASP A 30 -14.73 -1.41 -3.22
CA ASP A 30 -13.35 -1.63 -2.78
C ASP A 30 -13.05 -0.94 -1.44
N ILE A 31 -13.78 0.14 -1.10
CA ILE A 31 -13.63 0.82 0.19
C ILE A 31 -14.06 -0.12 1.34
N ALA A 32 -15.17 -0.83 1.17
CA ALA A 32 -15.70 -1.75 2.17
C ALA A 32 -15.02 -3.13 2.15
N SER A 33 -14.29 -3.47 1.08
CA SER A 33 -13.68 -4.79 0.91
C SER A 33 -12.47 -4.98 1.84
N PRO A 34 -12.41 -6.02 2.66
CA PRO A 34 -11.24 -6.35 3.47
C PRO A 34 -10.06 -6.85 2.64
N HIS A 35 -10.28 -7.25 1.38
CA HIS A 35 -9.22 -7.66 0.45
C HIS A 35 -8.45 -6.49 -0.15
N VAL A 36 -8.92 -5.27 0.06
CA VAL A 36 -8.31 -4.03 -0.42
C VAL A 36 -7.78 -3.24 0.78
N PRO A 37 -6.51 -3.37 1.18
CA PRO A 37 -5.96 -2.59 2.29
C PRO A 37 -5.97 -1.08 1.99
N LYS A 38 -6.55 -0.30 2.89
CA LYS A 38 -6.59 1.17 2.82
C LYS A 38 -5.39 1.76 3.54
N VAL A 39 -4.97 2.95 3.13
CA VAL A 39 -3.82 3.66 3.70
C VAL A 39 -4.19 5.09 4.07
N CYS A 40 -3.77 5.52 5.26
CA CYS A 40 -3.82 6.89 5.73
C CYS A 40 -2.41 7.47 5.83
N PHE A 41 -2.23 8.72 5.42
CA PHE A 41 -0.92 9.36 5.35
C PHE A 41 -1.03 10.89 5.51
N ASN A 42 0.08 11.53 5.88
CA ASN A 42 0.17 12.97 5.98
C ASN A 42 0.39 13.67 4.63
N GLN A 43 0.46 14.99 4.65
CA GLN A 43 0.71 15.81 3.45
C GLN A 43 2.05 15.49 2.79
N SER A 44 3.06 15.10 3.58
CA SER A 44 4.38 14.68 3.09
C SER A 44 4.39 13.26 2.51
N LYS A 45 3.23 12.57 2.43
CA LYS A 45 3.10 11.19 1.97
C LYS A 45 3.82 10.18 2.88
N GLU A 46 3.92 10.45 4.16
CA GLU A 46 4.38 9.50 5.16
C GLU A 46 3.18 8.70 5.67
N LEU A 47 3.28 7.38 5.66
CA LEU A 47 2.23 6.46 6.08
C LEU A 47 1.98 6.59 7.58
N PHE A 48 0.72 6.81 7.97
CA PHE A 48 0.27 6.74 9.37
C PHE A 48 -0.18 5.34 9.74
N TYR A 49 -0.99 4.73 8.87
CA TYR A 49 -1.58 3.43 9.11
C TYR A 49 -2.08 2.79 7.82
N ALA A 50 -2.11 1.45 7.82
CA ALA A 50 -2.76 0.65 6.79
C ALA A 50 -3.77 -0.28 7.46
N SER A 51 -4.97 -0.44 6.88
CA SER A 51 -6.02 -1.29 7.44
C SER A 51 -6.87 -1.95 6.36
N ARG A 52 -7.37 -3.13 6.67
CA ARG A 52 -8.41 -3.79 5.86
C ARG A 52 -9.78 -3.16 6.08
N SER A 53 -10.01 -2.46 7.20
CA SER A 53 -11.19 -1.64 7.44
C SER A 53 -11.20 -0.38 6.57
N ALA A 54 -12.36 0.24 6.40
CA ALA A 54 -12.48 1.53 5.72
C ALA A 54 -11.90 2.65 6.60
N ILE A 55 -10.69 3.10 6.30
CA ILE A 55 -10.02 4.22 6.98
C ILE A 55 -9.71 5.36 6.01
N PRO A 56 -9.83 6.65 6.44
CA PRO A 56 -10.41 7.08 7.72
C PRO A 56 -11.92 6.87 7.79
N LEU A 57 -12.46 6.76 9.01
CA LEU A 57 -13.91 6.78 9.18
C LEU A 57 -14.47 8.14 8.74
N ASN A 58 -15.44 8.13 7.84
CA ASN A 58 -16.09 9.34 7.37
C ASN A 58 -17.28 9.72 8.28
N PHE A 59 -16.97 10.14 9.49
CA PHE A 59 -17.97 10.50 10.49
C PHE A 59 -18.89 11.65 10.03
N SER A 60 -18.33 12.62 9.33
CA SER A 60 -19.06 13.84 8.90
C SER A 60 -19.80 13.68 7.56
N ASN A 61 -19.81 12.48 6.96
CA ASN A 61 -20.39 12.23 5.62
C ASN A 61 -19.93 13.16 4.51
N ASN A 62 -18.75 13.75 4.65
CA ASN A 62 -18.15 14.60 3.64
C ASN A 62 -17.65 13.78 2.44
N LYS A 63 -17.46 14.47 1.30
CA LYS A 63 -16.83 13.86 0.13
C LYS A 63 -15.33 13.68 0.39
N ILE A 64 -14.92 12.48 0.83
CA ILE A 64 -13.52 12.15 1.06
C ILE A 64 -12.98 11.20 -0.02
N LYS A 65 -11.65 11.17 -0.16
CA LYS A 65 -10.95 10.24 -1.03
C LYS A 65 -10.33 9.14 -0.18
N TYR A 66 -10.59 7.89 -0.57
CA TYR A 66 -9.91 6.73 -0.01
C TYR A 66 -8.74 6.31 -0.89
N PHE A 67 -7.71 5.78 -0.25
CA PHE A 67 -6.51 5.30 -0.92
C PHE A 67 -6.23 3.87 -0.51
N ARG A 68 -5.75 3.07 -1.46
CA ARG A 68 -5.30 1.70 -1.20
C ARG A 68 -3.81 1.57 -1.43
N GLN A 69 -3.19 0.63 -0.75
CA GLN A 69 -1.83 0.24 -1.10
C GLN A 69 -1.80 -0.44 -2.47
N VAL A 70 -0.67 -0.28 -3.15
CA VAL A 70 -0.27 -1.06 -4.32
C VAL A 70 0.94 -1.87 -3.88
N LEU A 71 0.94 -3.18 -4.10
CA LEU A 71 2.01 -4.10 -3.67
C LEU A 71 3.28 -3.88 -4.50
N ALA A 72 3.82 -2.68 -4.38
CA ALA A 72 5.09 -2.26 -4.97
C ALA A 72 5.90 -1.56 -3.87
N TYR A 73 6.94 -2.24 -3.41
CA TYR A 73 7.76 -1.83 -2.28
C TYR A 73 9.19 -1.57 -2.71
N SER A 74 9.88 -0.73 -1.93
CA SER A 74 11.33 -0.67 -1.90
C SER A 74 11.80 -0.64 -0.46
N PHE A 75 12.76 -1.47 -0.16
CA PHE A 75 13.33 -1.61 1.17
C PHE A 75 14.83 -1.33 1.13
N PRO A 76 15.32 -0.30 1.84
CA PRO A 76 16.75 -0.19 2.10
C PRO A 76 17.24 -1.43 2.84
N ARG A 77 18.43 -1.93 2.48
CA ARG A 77 18.96 -3.18 3.06
C ARG A 77 18.96 -3.16 4.59
N ASN A 78 19.38 -2.05 5.20
CA ASN A 78 19.44 -1.95 6.66
C ASN A 78 18.05 -2.07 7.30
N GLU A 79 17.03 -1.44 6.71
CA GLU A 79 15.66 -1.49 7.21
C GLU A 79 15.04 -2.88 7.01
N LEU A 80 15.31 -3.50 5.87
CA LEU A 80 14.90 -4.87 5.60
C LEU A 80 15.55 -5.86 6.61
N MET A 81 16.80 -5.63 6.97
CA MET A 81 17.48 -6.48 7.97
C MET A 81 16.90 -6.32 9.38
N LYS A 82 16.43 -5.10 9.76
CA LYS A 82 15.70 -4.90 11.02
C LYS A 82 14.39 -5.69 11.02
N PHE A 83 13.62 -5.60 9.94
CA PHE A 83 12.40 -6.40 9.74
C PHE A 83 12.67 -7.91 9.84
N ALA A 84 13.71 -8.41 9.15
CA ALA A 84 14.05 -9.83 9.11
C ALA A 84 14.53 -10.41 10.45
N LYS A 85 15.05 -9.58 11.35
CA LYS A 85 15.42 -9.99 12.72
C LYS A 85 14.22 -10.33 13.59
N LEU A 86 13.04 -9.81 13.27
CA LEU A 86 11.80 -10.13 13.96
C LEU A 86 11.29 -11.50 13.47
N LYS A 87 11.42 -12.51 14.31
CA LYS A 87 11.03 -13.89 13.98
C LYS A 87 9.51 -14.10 13.91
N LYS A 88 8.73 -13.16 14.42
CA LYS A 88 7.25 -13.21 14.48
C LYS A 88 6.66 -11.93 13.94
N LYS A 89 5.40 -12.00 13.51
CA LYS A 89 4.61 -10.82 13.19
C LYS A 89 4.49 -9.92 14.44
N THR A 90 4.42 -8.63 14.21
CA THR A 90 4.08 -7.65 15.25
C THR A 90 2.55 -7.59 15.44
N PRO A 91 2.03 -7.07 16.56
CA PRO A 91 0.60 -7.11 16.85
C PRO A 91 -0.30 -6.52 15.75
N LEU A 92 0.02 -5.34 15.21
CA LEU A 92 -0.78 -4.73 14.15
C LEU A 92 -0.68 -5.52 12.84
N GLU A 93 0.50 -6.02 12.50
CA GLU A 93 0.67 -6.90 11.34
C GLU A 93 -0.13 -8.20 11.51
N GLU A 94 -0.19 -8.78 12.70
CA GLU A 94 -0.95 -9.99 12.99
C GLU A 94 -2.47 -9.77 12.78
N TYR A 95 -3.00 -8.63 13.29
CA TYR A 95 -4.42 -8.33 13.22
C TYR A 95 -4.88 -7.94 11.80
N GLU A 96 -4.10 -7.15 11.10
CA GLU A 96 -4.47 -6.63 9.78
C GLU A 96 -3.95 -7.52 8.63
N ASP A 97 -3.00 -8.41 8.92
CA ASP A 97 -2.28 -9.22 7.91
C ASP A 97 -1.70 -8.33 6.78
N ILE A 98 -0.98 -7.27 7.20
CA ILE A 98 -0.37 -6.27 6.33
C ILE A 98 1.08 -6.04 6.79
N GLU A 99 2.06 -6.54 6.06
CA GLU A 99 3.48 -6.61 6.45
C GLU A 99 4.12 -5.22 6.66
N ILE A 100 3.64 -4.19 5.97
CA ILE A 100 4.20 -2.85 6.09
C ILE A 100 3.99 -2.26 7.49
N LEU A 101 3.00 -2.73 8.24
CA LEU A 101 2.74 -2.30 9.62
C LEU A 101 3.89 -2.65 10.55
N ARG A 102 4.60 -3.76 10.33
CA ARG A 102 5.77 -4.13 11.13
C ARG A 102 6.84 -3.05 11.09
N PHE A 103 7.06 -2.41 9.93
CA PHE A 103 7.99 -1.28 9.83
C PHE A 103 7.56 -0.11 10.71
N LEU A 104 6.27 0.24 10.72
CA LEU A 104 5.74 1.31 11.57
C LEU A 104 5.89 0.98 13.05
N GLU A 105 5.58 -0.27 13.45
CA GLU A 105 5.66 -0.70 14.85
C GLU A 105 7.08 -0.72 15.41
N ILE A 106 8.11 -0.88 14.56
CA ILE A 106 9.50 -0.76 14.96
C ILE A 106 10.09 0.64 14.71
N GLY A 107 9.23 1.64 14.50
CA GLY A 107 9.62 3.04 14.37
C GLY A 107 10.24 3.43 13.02
N ILE A 108 10.08 2.61 11.99
CA ILE A 108 10.59 2.91 10.65
C ILE A 108 9.51 3.64 9.85
N LYS A 109 9.86 4.82 9.34
CA LYS A 109 8.99 5.61 8.48
C LYS A 109 8.83 4.98 7.10
N VAL A 110 7.60 5.03 6.59
CA VAL A 110 7.26 4.53 5.26
C VAL A 110 6.76 5.68 4.40
N LYS A 111 7.43 5.92 3.27
CA LYS A 111 7.06 6.94 2.29
C LYS A 111 6.17 6.37 1.20
N LEU A 112 5.10 7.07 0.89
CA LEU A 112 4.14 6.63 -0.11
C LEU A 112 4.45 7.22 -1.49
N ILE A 113 4.45 6.37 -2.51
CA ILE A 113 4.65 6.75 -3.91
C ILE A 113 3.34 6.55 -4.69
N LYS A 114 2.81 7.64 -5.23
CA LYS A 114 1.56 7.58 -6.01
C LYS A 114 1.77 6.80 -7.29
N MET A 115 1.07 5.68 -7.44
CA MET A 115 1.07 4.81 -8.62
C MET A 115 -0.07 5.15 -9.57
N SER A 116 -0.02 4.60 -10.78
CA SER A 116 -1.11 4.71 -11.74
C SER A 116 -2.37 4.00 -11.23
N LYS A 117 -3.52 4.39 -11.80
CA LYS A 117 -4.80 3.71 -11.51
C LYS A 117 -4.96 2.40 -12.28
N LYS A 118 -3.97 2.04 -13.12
CA LYS A 118 -4.01 0.86 -14.00
C LYS A 118 -3.50 -0.43 -13.34
N SER A 119 -3.02 -0.34 -12.10
CA SER A 119 -2.61 -1.53 -11.34
C SER A 119 -3.84 -2.29 -10.85
N HIS A 120 -3.98 -3.52 -11.29
CA HIS A 120 -5.05 -4.45 -10.89
C HIS A 120 -4.41 -5.62 -10.13
N PRO A 121 -4.73 -5.84 -8.86
CA PRO A 121 -4.34 -7.06 -8.15
C PRO A 121 -5.05 -8.26 -8.78
N VAL A 122 -4.45 -9.44 -8.67
CA VAL A 122 -5.02 -10.70 -9.14
C VAL A 122 -5.03 -11.66 -7.96
N ASP A 123 -6.04 -11.51 -7.10
CA ASP A 123 -6.20 -12.32 -5.90
C ASP A 123 -7.32 -13.37 -6.08
N THR A 124 -8.21 -13.15 -7.05
CA THR A 124 -9.33 -14.04 -7.34
C THR A 124 -9.37 -14.46 -8.82
N LYS A 125 -10.14 -15.54 -9.12
CA LYS A 125 -10.39 -15.97 -10.51
C LYS A 125 -11.10 -14.88 -11.34
N GLU A 126 -11.94 -14.06 -10.69
CA GLU A 126 -12.63 -12.92 -11.30
C GLU A 126 -11.63 -11.81 -11.69
N ASP A 127 -10.65 -11.54 -10.84
CA ASP A 127 -9.60 -10.55 -11.14
C ASP A 127 -8.74 -11.01 -12.30
N LEU A 128 -8.37 -12.30 -12.34
CA LEU A 128 -7.65 -12.89 -13.46
C LEU A 128 -8.42 -12.71 -14.79
N LYS A 129 -9.73 -12.98 -14.79
CA LYS A 129 -10.58 -12.79 -15.99
C LYS A 129 -10.61 -11.32 -16.43
N LYS A 130 -10.66 -10.37 -15.48
CA LYS A 130 -10.61 -8.93 -15.78
C LYS A 130 -9.26 -8.54 -16.41
N VAL A 131 -8.16 -9.00 -15.81
CA VAL A 131 -6.80 -8.67 -16.29
C VAL A 131 -6.55 -9.26 -17.68
N ILE A 132 -6.96 -10.51 -17.94
CA ILE A 132 -6.86 -11.12 -19.28
C ILE A 132 -7.59 -10.26 -20.35
N LYS A 133 -8.79 -9.74 -20.03
CA LYS A 133 -9.53 -8.86 -20.94
C LYS A 133 -8.82 -7.52 -21.20
N LEU A 134 -8.07 -7.03 -20.21
CA LEU A 134 -7.30 -5.77 -20.35
C LEU A 134 -6.01 -5.93 -21.17
N ILE A 135 -5.39 -7.10 -21.12
CA ILE A 135 -4.14 -7.39 -21.85
C ILE A 135 -4.44 -7.68 -23.34
N LYS A 136 -5.61 -8.25 -23.64
CA LYS A 136 -6.04 -8.60 -25.02
C LYS A 136 -6.55 -7.41 -25.84
N LYS A 137 -6.62 -6.21 -25.25
CA LYS A 137 -6.91 -4.94 -25.93
C LYS A 137 -5.63 -4.18 -26.24
#